data_b062f52574726fd5f82c397efa4446b8
#
_entry.id   b062f52574726fd5f82c397efa4446b8
#
_cell.length_a   1.000
_cell.length_b   1.000
_cell.length_c   1.000
_cell.angle_alpha   90.00
_cell.angle_beta   90.00
_cell.angle_gamma   90.00
#
_symmetry.space_group_name_H-M   'P 1'
#
loop_
_entity.id
_entity.type
_entity.pdbx_description
1 polymer ?
#
loop_
_entity_poly.entity_id
_entity_poly.type
_entity_poly.pdbx_seq_one_letter_code
_entity_poly.pdbx_strand_id
1 'polypeptide(L)'
;LYNQVIKPCLGCQGCQKNWEEFGCVQKDGMEEIAQAVRASDLLILATPIYSWYCTAPMKSVLDRLIYGMCKYYGGEKGPALLEKKPAASIVTCGYRTEKGGDLWEEGLKRWCKHTNMRYIGMLARRDLGPKQPFMDPEKEEAARDFAQALRIKLRLEGVL
;
A
#
# COMPACT_ATOMS: atom_id res chain seq x y z
N LEU A 1 2.58 5.93 -9.92
CA LEU A 1 1.14 6.19 -10.05
C LEU A 1 0.83 7.55 -10.69
N TYR A 2 1.72 8.54 -10.54
CA TYR A 2 1.45 9.92 -11.04
C TYR A 2 1.21 9.99 -12.55
N ASN A 3 1.92 9.18 -13.34
CA ASN A 3 1.80 9.14 -14.80
C ASN A 3 0.73 8.16 -15.30
N GLN A 4 -0.05 7.58 -14.42
CA GLN A 4 -1.12 6.64 -14.75
C GLN A 4 -2.49 7.24 -14.43
N VAL A 5 -3.44 7.04 -15.31
CA VAL A 5 -4.84 7.43 -15.06
C VAL A 5 -5.50 6.32 -14.24
N ILE A 6 -5.54 6.50 -12.91
CA ILE A 6 -6.25 5.61 -12.00
C ILE A 6 -7.49 6.33 -11.47
N LYS A 7 -8.65 5.90 -11.90
CA LYS A 7 -9.92 6.48 -11.47
C LYS A 7 -10.25 6.05 -10.03
N PRO A 8 -10.92 6.90 -9.24
CA PRO A 8 -11.37 6.52 -7.89
C PRO A 8 -12.38 5.38 -7.94
N CYS A 9 -12.52 4.67 -6.81
CA CYS A 9 -13.51 3.61 -6.68
C CYS A 9 -14.93 4.20 -6.76
N LEU A 10 -15.83 3.55 -7.53
CA LEU A 10 -17.23 3.96 -7.67
C LEU A 10 -18.14 3.38 -6.57
N GLY A 11 -17.65 2.47 -5.75
CA GLY A 11 -18.47 1.75 -4.77
C GLY A 11 -19.54 0.83 -5.38
N CYS A 12 -19.44 0.52 -6.67
CA CYS A 12 -20.48 -0.19 -7.43
C CYS A 12 -20.56 -1.70 -7.16
N GLN A 13 -19.62 -2.25 -6.39
CA GLN A 13 -19.53 -3.68 -6.04
C GLN A 13 -19.43 -4.66 -7.23
N GLY A 14 -19.23 -4.18 -8.44
CA GLY A 14 -19.10 -5.04 -9.63
C GLY A 14 -18.00 -6.08 -9.53
N CYS A 15 -16.90 -5.74 -8.83
CA CYS A 15 -15.76 -6.63 -8.56
C CYS A 15 -16.10 -7.80 -7.61
N GLN A 16 -17.24 -7.78 -6.91
CA GLN A 16 -17.66 -8.86 -5.99
C GLN A 16 -18.24 -10.08 -6.69
N LYS A 17 -18.55 -9.96 -7.98
CA LYS A 17 -19.15 -11.03 -8.79
C LYS A 17 -18.17 -12.14 -9.17
N ASN A 18 -16.88 -11.82 -9.25
CA ASN A 18 -15.80 -12.78 -9.53
C ASN A 18 -14.90 -12.92 -8.31
N TRP A 19 -14.80 -14.13 -7.76
CA TRP A 19 -14.03 -14.41 -6.54
C TRP A 19 -12.58 -14.81 -6.80
N GLU A 20 -12.22 -15.04 -8.06
CA GLU A 20 -10.88 -15.54 -8.41
C GLU A 20 -9.91 -14.43 -8.82
N GLU A 21 -10.43 -13.28 -9.22
CA GLU A 21 -9.62 -12.18 -9.74
C GLU A 21 -10.08 -10.79 -9.27
N PHE A 22 -9.34 -9.74 -9.62
CA PHE A 22 -9.64 -8.36 -9.25
C PHE A 22 -11.03 -7.90 -9.69
N GLY A 23 -11.39 -8.15 -10.93
CA GLY A 23 -12.76 -8.03 -11.47
C GLY A 23 -13.36 -6.63 -11.47
N CYS A 24 -12.56 -5.55 -11.44
CA CYS A 24 -13.09 -4.19 -11.48
C CYS A 24 -13.73 -3.86 -12.82
N VAL A 25 -14.90 -3.20 -12.81
CA VAL A 25 -15.62 -2.81 -14.02
C VAL A 25 -14.95 -1.65 -14.77
N GLN A 26 -14.17 -0.82 -14.08
CA GLN A 26 -13.47 0.31 -14.70
C GLN A 26 -12.24 -0.19 -15.46
N LYS A 27 -12.12 0.24 -16.72
CA LYS A 27 -11.00 -0.09 -17.60
C LYS A 27 -9.99 1.04 -17.59
N ASP A 28 -8.94 0.86 -16.81
CA ASP A 28 -7.78 1.75 -16.67
C ASP A 28 -6.57 0.92 -16.16
N GLY A 29 -5.44 1.54 -15.87
CA GLY A 29 -4.20 0.86 -15.42
C GLY A 29 -4.31 0.09 -14.10
N MET A 30 -5.48 0.05 -13.45
CA MET A 30 -5.62 -0.61 -12.15
C MET A 30 -5.58 -2.14 -12.24
N GLU A 31 -6.01 -2.72 -13.35
CA GLU A 31 -5.94 -4.18 -13.56
C GLU A 31 -4.49 -4.67 -13.53
N GLU A 32 -3.59 -3.97 -14.25
CA GLU A 32 -2.17 -4.29 -14.29
C GLU A 32 -1.53 -4.16 -12.90
N ILE A 33 -1.89 -3.10 -12.15
CA ILE A 33 -1.44 -2.91 -10.77
C ILE A 33 -1.91 -4.06 -9.87
N ALA A 34 -3.16 -4.44 -9.98
CA ALA A 34 -3.75 -5.51 -9.18
C ALA A 34 -3.07 -6.87 -9.45
N GLN A 35 -2.80 -7.18 -10.71
CA GLN A 35 -2.06 -8.38 -11.13
C GLN A 35 -0.61 -8.35 -10.60
N ALA A 36 0.10 -7.21 -10.75
CA ALA A 36 1.45 -7.06 -10.23
C ALA A 36 1.51 -7.21 -8.71
N VAL A 37 0.56 -6.62 -7.98
CA VAL A 37 0.45 -6.79 -6.53
C VAL A 37 0.20 -8.26 -6.17
N ARG A 38 -0.65 -8.95 -6.92
CA ARG A 38 -0.94 -10.37 -6.66
C ARG A 38 0.29 -11.27 -6.90
N ALA A 39 1.06 -10.98 -7.94
CA ALA A 39 2.23 -11.76 -8.32
C ALA A 39 3.48 -11.49 -7.46
N SER A 40 3.54 -10.35 -6.75
CA SER A 40 4.69 -9.97 -5.93
C SER A 40 4.75 -10.72 -4.60
N ASP A 41 5.96 -10.88 -4.04
CA ASP A 41 6.18 -11.46 -2.70
C ASP A 41 5.95 -10.43 -1.59
N LEU A 42 6.07 -9.14 -1.90
CA LEU A 42 5.95 -8.03 -0.96
C LEU A 42 5.28 -6.84 -1.65
N LEU A 43 4.31 -6.22 -0.98
CA LEU A 43 3.75 -4.93 -1.38
C LEU A 43 4.41 -3.80 -0.58
N ILE A 44 5.07 -2.86 -1.28
CA ILE A 44 5.57 -1.62 -0.67
C ILE A 44 4.74 -0.44 -1.16
N LEU A 45 4.07 0.24 -0.23
CA LEU A 45 3.29 1.44 -0.49
C LEU A 45 4.15 2.69 -0.20
N ALA A 46 4.65 3.33 -1.27
CA ALA A 46 5.47 4.53 -1.17
C ALA A 46 4.66 5.78 -1.50
N THR A 47 4.59 6.75 -0.58
CA THR A 47 3.80 7.98 -0.76
C THR A 47 4.35 9.14 0.07
N PRO A 48 4.37 10.36 -0.45
CA PRO A 48 4.44 11.52 0.43
C PRO A 48 3.14 11.64 1.24
N ILE A 49 3.26 12.16 2.45
CA ILE A 49 2.09 12.42 3.30
C ILE A 49 1.58 13.83 3.04
N TYR A 50 0.36 13.92 2.57
CA TYR A 50 -0.40 15.16 2.41
C TYR A 50 -1.62 15.13 3.33
N SER A 51 -1.78 16.19 4.15
CA SER A 51 -2.89 16.27 5.11
C SER A 51 -3.01 15.00 5.98
N TRP A 52 -1.84 14.51 6.50
CA TRP A 52 -1.70 13.32 7.35
C TRP A 52 -2.07 11.98 6.71
N TYR A 53 -2.29 11.95 5.39
CA TYR A 53 -2.65 10.73 4.69
C TYR A 53 -1.89 10.59 3.36
N CYS A 54 -2.14 9.53 2.61
CA CYS A 54 -1.50 9.31 1.31
C CYS A 54 -2.05 10.26 0.23
N THR A 55 -1.35 10.33 -0.89
CA THR A 55 -1.79 11.09 -2.07
C THR A 55 -3.09 10.53 -2.68
N ALA A 56 -3.83 11.38 -3.40
CA ALA A 56 -5.06 10.97 -4.07
C ALA A 56 -4.89 9.77 -5.04
N PRO A 57 -3.83 9.69 -5.88
CA PRO A 57 -3.60 8.50 -6.70
C PRO A 57 -3.38 7.22 -5.87
N MET A 58 -2.64 7.30 -4.75
CA MET A 58 -2.45 6.18 -3.84
C MET A 58 -3.77 5.75 -3.19
N LYS A 59 -4.60 6.73 -2.78
CA LYS A 59 -5.92 6.44 -2.20
C LYS A 59 -6.83 5.72 -3.19
N SER A 60 -6.83 6.15 -4.45
CA SER A 60 -7.60 5.46 -5.52
C SER A 60 -7.19 4.00 -5.70
N VAL A 61 -5.87 3.72 -5.65
CA VAL A 61 -5.35 2.34 -5.71
C VAL A 61 -5.80 1.55 -4.49
N LEU A 62 -5.63 2.08 -3.26
CA LEU A 62 -6.00 1.37 -2.03
C LEU A 62 -7.48 1.03 -1.97
N ASP A 63 -8.34 1.99 -2.31
CA ASP A 63 -9.80 1.76 -2.31
C ASP A 63 -10.20 0.68 -3.31
N ARG A 64 -9.58 0.68 -4.48
CA ARG A 64 -9.88 -0.32 -5.50
C ARG A 64 -9.25 -1.68 -5.18
N LEU A 65 -8.08 -1.72 -4.55
CA LEU A 65 -7.49 -2.98 -4.08
C LEU A 65 -8.34 -3.63 -2.99
N ILE A 66 -8.78 -2.87 -1.98
CA ILE A 66 -9.58 -3.44 -0.90
C ILE A 66 -10.87 -4.06 -1.43
N TYR A 67 -11.63 -3.33 -2.27
CA TYR A 67 -12.88 -3.85 -2.83
C TYR A 67 -12.66 -4.94 -3.88
N GLY A 68 -11.61 -4.84 -4.69
CA GLY A 68 -11.33 -5.81 -5.75
C GLY A 68 -10.69 -7.10 -5.25
N MET A 69 -9.90 -7.03 -4.17
CA MET A 69 -9.16 -8.17 -3.64
C MET A 69 -9.81 -8.82 -2.41
N CYS A 70 -10.75 -8.13 -1.73
CA CYS A 70 -11.54 -8.72 -0.65
C CYS A 70 -12.98 -8.92 -1.13
N LYS A 71 -13.39 -10.16 -1.24
CA LYS A 71 -14.73 -10.53 -1.68
C LYS A 71 -15.73 -10.57 -0.51
N TYR A 72 -15.69 -9.50 0.33
CA TYR A 72 -16.44 -9.43 1.59
C TYR A 72 -17.75 -8.66 1.50
N TYR A 73 -17.99 -8.00 0.37
CA TYR A 73 -19.03 -6.98 0.22
C TYR A 73 -20.18 -7.40 -0.67
N GLY A 74 -20.19 -8.65 -1.14
CA GLY A 74 -21.29 -9.26 -1.87
C GLY A 74 -22.40 -9.82 -0.97
N GLY A 75 -23.33 -10.55 -1.53
CA GLY A 75 -24.37 -11.25 -0.77
C GLY A 75 -23.84 -12.34 0.16
N GLU A 76 -22.71 -12.93 -0.22
CA GLU A 76 -21.96 -13.89 0.58
C GLU A 76 -20.54 -13.40 0.76
N LYS A 77 -19.89 -13.79 1.88
CA LYS A 77 -18.50 -13.45 2.16
C LYS A 77 -17.57 -14.41 1.41
N GLY A 78 -16.89 -13.88 0.40
CA GLY A 78 -15.88 -14.60 -0.36
C GLY A 78 -14.46 -14.48 0.23
N PRO A 79 -13.40 -14.87 -0.54
CA PRO A 79 -12.01 -14.87 -0.10
C PRO A 79 -11.36 -13.49 -0.06
N ALA A 80 -10.23 -13.40 0.64
CA ALA A 80 -9.25 -12.32 0.50
C ALA A 80 -8.13 -12.79 -0.42
N LEU A 81 -8.02 -12.23 -1.62
CA LEU A 81 -7.07 -12.69 -2.64
C LEU A 81 -5.61 -12.30 -2.34
N LEU A 82 -5.39 -11.43 -1.37
CA LEU A 82 -4.06 -11.01 -0.88
C LEU A 82 -3.77 -11.54 0.54
N GLU A 83 -4.50 -12.57 0.97
CA GLU A 83 -4.30 -13.15 2.29
C GLU A 83 -2.84 -13.54 2.53
N LYS A 84 -2.34 -13.20 3.73
CA LYS A 84 -0.96 -13.43 4.18
C LYS A 84 0.13 -12.68 3.42
N LYS A 85 -0.19 -11.94 2.35
CA LYS A 85 0.82 -11.12 1.64
C LYS A 85 1.41 -10.08 2.57
N PRO A 86 2.75 -9.99 2.68
CA PRO A 86 3.40 -8.96 3.46
C PRO A 86 3.25 -7.59 2.79
N ALA A 87 3.06 -6.55 3.62
CA ALA A 87 2.98 -5.17 3.18
C ALA A 87 3.81 -4.26 4.08
N ALA A 88 4.54 -3.35 3.46
CA ALA A 88 5.33 -2.32 4.13
C ALA A 88 5.02 -0.94 3.53
N SER A 89 5.49 0.12 4.16
CA SER A 89 5.35 1.46 3.63
C SER A 89 6.64 2.26 3.68
N ILE A 90 6.82 3.17 2.74
CA ILE A 90 7.86 4.20 2.75
C ILE A 90 7.16 5.53 2.60
N VAL A 91 7.39 6.45 3.55
CA VAL A 91 6.73 7.77 3.53
C VAL A 91 7.68 8.91 3.76
N THR A 92 7.38 10.03 3.13
CA THR A 92 7.98 11.33 3.43
C THR A 92 6.92 12.29 3.97
N CYS A 93 7.27 13.13 4.93
CA CYS A 93 6.35 14.10 5.52
C CYS A 93 7.07 15.37 5.97
N GLY A 94 6.40 16.51 5.95
CA GLY A 94 6.96 17.78 6.40
C GLY A 94 7.03 17.91 7.93
N TYR A 95 6.18 17.21 8.67
CA TYR A 95 6.21 17.18 10.13
C TYR A 95 7.27 16.21 10.67
N ARG A 96 7.47 16.22 11.99
CA ARG A 96 8.20 15.13 12.65
C ARG A 96 7.52 13.81 12.34
N THR A 97 8.30 12.79 12.07
CA THR A 97 7.80 11.50 11.56
C THR A 97 6.75 10.87 12.47
N GLU A 98 6.88 11.06 13.80
CA GLU A 98 5.96 10.56 14.83
C GLU A 98 4.58 11.24 14.82
N LYS A 99 4.47 12.38 14.13
CA LYS A 99 3.24 13.19 14.01
C LYS A 99 2.80 13.42 12.58
N GLY A 100 3.64 13.05 11.62
CA GLY A 100 3.37 13.24 10.19
C GLY A 100 2.91 11.97 9.49
N GLY A 101 3.40 10.80 9.91
CA GLY A 101 3.09 9.52 9.31
C GLY A 101 2.19 8.59 10.14
N ASP A 102 1.88 8.96 11.37
CA ASP A 102 1.18 8.11 12.34
C ASP A 102 -0.23 7.71 11.92
N LEU A 103 -1.03 8.65 11.43
CA LEU A 103 -2.39 8.35 10.96
C LEU A 103 -2.40 7.46 9.71
N TRP A 104 -1.44 7.70 8.81
CA TRP A 104 -1.26 6.83 7.65
C TRP A 104 -0.89 5.42 8.09
N GLU A 105 0.08 5.28 8.99
CA GLU A 105 0.53 3.96 9.48
C GLU A 105 -0.60 3.21 10.17
N GLU A 106 -1.36 3.86 11.05
CA GLU A 106 -2.50 3.27 11.71
C GLU A 106 -3.59 2.84 10.71
N GLY A 107 -3.87 3.70 9.71
CA GLY A 107 -4.79 3.36 8.63
C GLY A 107 -4.33 2.14 7.83
N LEU A 108 -3.03 2.05 7.53
CA LEU A 108 -2.45 0.92 6.80
C LEU A 108 -2.47 -0.38 7.62
N LYS A 109 -2.20 -0.32 8.92
CA LYS A 109 -2.34 -1.48 9.83
C LYS A 109 -3.77 -2.03 9.81
N ARG A 110 -4.77 -1.16 9.88
CA ARG A 110 -6.19 -1.54 9.78
C ARG A 110 -6.53 -2.10 8.41
N TRP A 111 -6.02 -1.48 7.34
CA TRP A 111 -6.20 -1.96 5.97
C TRP A 111 -5.64 -3.38 5.80
N CYS A 112 -4.40 -3.62 6.26
CA CYS A 112 -3.78 -4.94 6.23
C CYS A 112 -4.58 -5.97 7.04
N LYS A 113 -5.00 -5.61 8.26
CA LYS A 113 -5.84 -6.48 9.10
C LYS A 113 -7.15 -6.87 8.39
N HIS A 114 -7.82 -5.91 7.77
CA HIS A 114 -9.07 -6.14 7.05
C HIS A 114 -8.91 -7.03 5.82
N THR A 115 -7.80 -6.87 5.10
CA THR A 115 -7.47 -7.65 3.90
C THR A 115 -6.76 -8.97 4.18
N ASN A 116 -6.62 -9.36 5.45
CA ASN A 116 -5.83 -10.51 5.92
C ASN A 116 -4.36 -10.49 5.44
N MET A 117 -3.83 -9.31 5.11
CA MET A 117 -2.42 -9.09 4.81
C MET A 117 -1.62 -8.89 6.11
N ARG A 118 -0.31 -9.01 6.02
CA ARG A 118 0.60 -8.82 7.15
C ARG A 118 1.33 -7.48 7.02
N TYR A 119 1.06 -6.57 7.91
CA TYR A 119 1.86 -5.34 8.01
C TYR A 119 3.21 -5.63 8.65
N ILE A 120 4.32 -5.32 7.95
CA ILE A 120 5.67 -5.65 8.42
C ILE A 120 6.56 -4.44 8.70
N GLY A 121 6.08 -3.20 8.51
CA GLY A 121 6.76 -1.99 8.96
C GLY A 121 6.66 -0.81 8.02
N MET A 122 7.14 0.35 8.51
CA MET A 122 7.19 1.60 7.76
C MET A 122 8.55 2.29 7.95
N LEU A 123 9.10 2.82 6.87
CA LEU A 123 10.17 3.80 6.89
C LEU A 123 9.56 5.17 6.68
N ALA A 124 9.65 6.05 7.68
CA ALA A 124 9.24 7.44 7.57
C ALA A 124 10.47 8.35 7.59
N ARG A 125 10.51 9.35 6.71
CA ARG A 125 11.58 10.35 6.67
C ARG A 125 10.99 11.74 6.49
N ARG A 126 11.61 12.70 7.19
CA ARG A 126 11.19 14.09 7.10
C ARG A 126 11.70 14.72 5.81
N ASP A 127 10.81 15.40 5.10
CA ASP A 127 11.11 16.26 3.95
C ASP A 127 10.93 17.73 4.38
N LEU A 128 12.01 18.51 4.31
CA LEU A 128 12.01 19.93 4.68
C LEU A 128 11.74 20.85 3.48
N GLY A 129 11.34 20.28 2.35
CA GLY A 129 10.97 21.00 1.15
C GLY A 129 12.15 21.34 0.24
N PRO A 130 11.91 22.11 -0.83
CA PRO A 130 12.82 22.24 -1.96
C PRO A 130 14.10 23.06 -1.69
N LYS A 131 14.24 23.64 -0.50
CA LYS A 131 15.42 24.47 -0.16
C LYS A 131 16.69 23.65 0.10
N GLN A 132 16.59 22.34 0.24
CA GLN A 132 17.70 21.44 0.46
C GLN A 132 17.43 20.09 -0.21
N PRO A 133 18.48 19.35 -0.64
CA PRO A 133 18.31 18.00 -1.16
C PRO A 133 17.60 17.10 -0.15
N PHE A 134 16.65 16.29 -0.62
CA PHE A 134 15.97 15.34 0.26
C PHE A 134 16.92 14.23 0.74
N MET A 135 17.71 13.67 -0.19
CA MET A 135 18.63 12.56 0.13
C MET A 135 19.91 13.06 0.78
N ASP A 136 20.32 12.36 1.81
CA ASP A 136 21.58 12.51 2.55
C ASP A 136 22.06 11.11 3.01
N PRO A 137 23.33 10.97 3.49
CA PRO A 137 23.88 9.69 3.92
C PRO A 137 23.07 8.98 5.01
N GLU A 138 22.47 9.73 5.95
CA GLU A 138 21.63 9.16 7.01
C GLU A 138 20.37 8.50 6.44
N LYS A 139 19.72 9.17 5.49
CA LYS A 139 18.52 8.62 4.85
C LYS A 139 18.82 7.43 3.95
N GLU A 140 19.99 7.43 3.28
CA GLU A 140 20.45 6.28 2.51
C GLU A 140 20.72 5.07 3.41
N GLU A 141 21.41 5.25 4.54
CA GLU A 141 21.67 4.18 5.50
C GLU A 141 20.35 3.62 6.05
N ALA A 142 19.45 4.49 6.48
CA ALA A 142 18.15 4.08 6.97
C ALA A 142 17.32 3.32 5.93
N ALA A 143 17.42 3.65 4.66
CA ALA A 143 16.76 2.91 3.59
C ALA A 143 17.36 1.51 3.40
N ARG A 144 18.70 1.37 3.49
CA ARG A 144 19.39 0.07 3.44
C ARG A 144 19.03 -0.80 4.65
N ASP A 145 19.03 -0.23 5.84
CA ASP A 145 18.67 -0.93 7.09
C ASP A 145 17.21 -1.42 7.03
N PHE A 146 16.31 -0.58 6.55
CA PHE A 146 14.92 -0.97 6.38
C PHE A 146 14.75 -2.11 5.36
N ALA A 147 15.43 -2.02 4.23
CA ALA A 147 15.42 -3.09 3.22
C ALA A 147 15.97 -4.41 3.78
N GLN A 148 17.06 -4.36 4.57
CA GLN A 148 17.63 -5.53 5.22
C GLN A 148 16.68 -6.11 6.28
N ALA A 149 16.05 -5.28 7.09
CA ALA A 149 15.06 -5.70 8.07
C ALA A 149 13.86 -6.39 7.41
N LEU A 150 13.37 -5.87 6.28
CA LEU A 150 12.32 -6.50 5.51
C LEU A 150 12.76 -7.88 4.98
N ARG A 151 13.96 -7.98 4.41
CA ARG A 151 14.49 -9.27 3.91
C ARG A 151 14.59 -10.32 5.02
N ILE A 152 15.07 -9.94 6.21
CA ILE A 152 15.15 -10.86 7.36
C ILE A 152 13.74 -11.36 7.74
N LYS A 153 12.77 -10.46 7.86
CA LYS A 153 11.38 -10.83 8.16
C LYS A 153 10.80 -11.79 7.13
N LEU A 154 10.98 -11.51 5.84
CA LEU A 154 10.48 -12.36 4.75
C LEU A 154 11.09 -13.76 4.76
N ARG A 155 12.40 -13.87 5.07
CA ARG A 155 13.07 -15.17 5.20
C ARG A 155 12.58 -15.96 6.41
N LEU A 156 12.42 -15.31 7.57
CA LEU A 156 11.89 -15.97 8.77
C LEU A 156 10.45 -16.48 8.58
N GLU A 157 9.71 -15.87 7.68
CA GLU A 157 8.33 -16.24 7.34
C GLU A 157 8.23 -17.20 6.15
N GLY A 158 9.36 -17.61 5.58
CA GLY A 158 9.41 -18.56 4.45
C GLY A 158 8.84 -18.00 3.14
N VAL A 159 8.92 -16.68 2.95
CA VAL A 159 8.49 -15.98 1.72
C VAL A 159 9.64 -15.85 0.71
N LEU A 160 10.89 -15.79 1.20
CA LEU A 160 12.14 -15.74 0.41
C LEU A 160 13.08 -16.89 0.79
#